data_06a89638492c683df7987d93a8d38c3a
#
_entry.id   06a89638492c683df7987d93a8d38c3a
#
_cell.length_a   1.000
_cell.length_b   1.000
_cell.length_c   1.000
_cell.angle_alpha   90.00
_cell.angle_beta   90.00
_cell.angle_gamma   90.00
#
_symmetry.space_group_name_H-M   'P 1'
#
loop_
_entity.id
_entity.type
_entity.pdbx_description
1 polymer ?
#
loop_
_entity_poly.entity_id
_entity_poly.type
_entity_poly.pdbx_seq_one_letter_code
_entity_poly.pdbx_strand_id
1 'polypeptide(L)'
;GFNQPLVLTGALKKQAGTRLAETTKWWVDITEQDGFERFSKCFTSTIFVRFIHSLVRHQLQKSEKWDTETWGLPINQYDQAMTNIAFSGVVLIGIRALGIFPSAQEVDSFLHFWKYAGWLMGVEEKWLVDNEADGWKLMYWMQFAHPQSDESSVSLGASLSKEPFERKYRYLRSFQQKLAYKQHL
;
A
#
# COMPACT_ATOMS: atom_id res chain seq x y z
N GLY A 1 7.56 -4.97 -11.89
CA GLY A 1 7.65 -3.55 -11.76
C GLY A 1 7.26 -2.97 -10.41
N PHE A 2 6.25 -3.51 -9.71
CA PHE A 2 5.63 -2.90 -8.52
C PHE A 2 6.63 -2.47 -7.43
N ASN A 3 7.57 -3.34 -7.05
CA ASN A 3 8.55 -3.08 -5.99
C ASN A 3 9.83 -2.38 -6.47
N GLN A 4 10.06 -2.31 -7.78
CA GLN A 4 11.29 -1.76 -8.36
C GLN A 4 11.55 -0.30 -7.96
N PRO A 5 10.56 0.60 -7.88
CA PRO A 5 10.79 1.97 -7.40
C PRO A 5 11.44 2.01 -6.01
N LEU A 6 11.02 1.13 -5.10
CA LEU A 6 11.56 1.06 -3.75
C LEU A 6 12.99 0.49 -3.71
N VAL A 7 13.30 -0.47 -4.60
CA VAL A 7 14.63 -1.08 -4.69
C VAL A 7 15.62 -0.11 -5.33
N LEU A 8 15.26 0.50 -6.47
CA LEU A 8 16.16 1.36 -7.24
C LEU A 8 16.44 2.70 -6.55
N THR A 9 15.49 3.23 -5.79
CA THR A 9 15.72 4.43 -4.95
C THR A 9 16.49 4.13 -3.68
N GLY A 10 16.76 2.85 -3.37
CA GLY A 10 17.43 2.42 -2.14
C GLY A 10 16.58 2.56 -0.87
N ALA A 11 15.31 2.92 -1.01
CA ALA A 11 14.39 3.16 0.09
C ALA A 11 14.16 1.92 0.97
N LEU A 12 14.34 0.71 0.42
CA LEU A 12 14.18 -0.55 1.14
C LEU A 12 15.42 -0.98 1.94
N LYS A 13 16.61 -0.81 1.40
CA LYS A 13 17.83 -1.37 2.01
C LYS A 13 18.25 -0.65 3.30
N LYS A 14 17.99 0.66 3.40
CA LYS A 14 18.46 1.49 4.51
C LYS A 14 17.34 2.08 5.38
N GLN A 15 16.09 2.07 4.92
CA GLN A 15 15.00 2.83 5.54
C GLN A 15 13.65 2.08 5.55
N ALA A 16 13.63 0.75 5.41
CA ALA A 16 12.38 -0.03 5.38
C ALA A 16 11.48 0.27 6.58
N GLY A 17 12.03 0.28 7.80
CA GLY A 17 11.29 0.59 9.02
C GLY A 17 10.77 2.02 9.06
N THR A 18 11.56 3.00 8.59
CA THR A 18 11.12 4.41 8.50
C THR A 18 9.98 4.54 7.50
N ARG A 19 10.11 3.95 6.30
CA ARG A 19 9.06 3.99 5.27
C ARG A 19 7.77 3.33 5.73
N LEU A 20 7.88 2.18 6.40
CA LEU A 20 6.71 1.51 7.00
C LEU A 20 6.05 2.40 8.05
N ALA A 21 6.84 3.04 8.92
CA ALA A 21 6.32 3.95 9.94
C ALA A 21 5.65 5.20 9.33
N GLU A 22 6.23 5.79 8.27
CA GLU A 22 5.65 6.92 7.54
C GLU A 22 4.33 6.53 6.88
N THR A 23 4.26 5.37 6.21
CA THR A 23 3.04 4.86 5.60
C THR A 23 1.97 4.56 6.64
N THR A 24 2.35 3.90 7.75
CA THR A 24 1.41 3.61 8.86
C THR A 24 0.91 4.90 9.50
N LYS A 25 1.80 5.87 9.72
CA LYS A 25 1.39 7.18 10.24
C LYS A 25 0.40 7.87 9.30
N TRP A 26 0.70 7.95 8.02
CA TRP A 26 -0.21 8.53 7.03
C TRP A 26 -1.56 7.81 7.04
N TRP A 27 -1.57 6.47 7.09
CA TRP A 27 -2.79 5.67 7.13
C TRP A 27 -3.65 5.98 8.36
N VAL A 28 -3.02 6.11 9.54
CA VAL A 28 -3.71 6.50 10.78
C VAL A 28 -4.22 7.94 10.68
N ASP A 29 -3.35 8.87 10.27
CA ASP A 29 -3.69 10.29 10.19
C ASP A 29 -4.91 10.55 9.29
N ILE A 30 -5.01 9.88 8.13
CA ILE A 30 -6.14 10.07 7.20
C ILE A 30 -7.45 9.48 7.74
N THR A 31 -7.39 8.51 8.66
CA THR A 31 -8.57 7.89 9.29
C THR A 31 -9.05 8.62 10.54
N GLU A 32 -8.35 9.67 11.00
CA GLU A 32 -8.83 10.55 12.05
C GLU A 32 -10.04 11.38 11.59
N GLN A 33 -10.85 11.84 12.57
CA GLN A 33 -11.97 12.72 12.29
C GLN A 33 -11.46 13.95 11.52
N ASP A 34 -12.19 14.35 10.47
CA ASP A 34 -11.88 15.50 9.60
C ASP A 34 -10.54 15.40 8.85
N GLY A 35 -9.95 14.19 8.83
CA GLY A 35 -8.64 13.93 8.21
C GLY A 35 -8.55 14.35 6.73
N PHE A 36 -9.67 14.29 6.00
CA PHE A 36 -9.76 14.70 4.60
C PHE A 36 -10.47 16.04 4.37
N GLU A 37 -10.74 16.82 5.40
CA GLU A 37 -11.18 18.19 5.16
C GLU A 37 -10.16 18.96 4.33
N ARG A 38 -10.66 19.80 3.42
CA ARG A 38 -9.81 20.60 2.53
C ARG A 38 -8.84 21.44 3.36
N PHE A 39 -7.56 21.35 3.02
CA PHE A 39 -6.45 21.99 3.72
C PHE A 39 -6.15 21.43 5.12
N SER A 40 -6.80 20.36 5.53
CA SER A 40 -6.38 19.64 6.74
C SER A 40 -4.92 19.16 6.58
N LYS A 41 -4.30 18.81 7.70
CA LYS A 41 -2.95 18.28 7.71
C LYS A 41 -2.83 16.99 6.89
N CYS A 42 -3.85 16.13 6.96
CA CYS A 42 -3.87 14.85 6.28
C CYS A 42 -4.15 15.00 4.78
N PHE A 43 -5.09 15.88 4.41
CA PHE A 43 -5.29 16.25 3.01
C PHE A 43 -3.99 16.77 2.39
N THR A 44 -3.32 17.71 3.05
CA THR A 44 -2.08 18.30 2.56
C THR A 44 -0.97 17.27 2.43
N SER A 45 -0.82 16.36 3.42
CA SER A 45 0.18 15.29 3.37
C SER A 45 -0.10 14.30 2.24
N THR A 46 -1.36 13.99 1.97
CA THR A 46 -1.75 13.11 0.85
C THR A 46 -1.37 13.71 -0.51
N ILE A 47 -1.67 15.00 -0.72
CA ILE A 47 -1.25 15.72 -1.92
C ILE A 47 0.28 15.78 -2.04
N PHE A 48 0.97 15.97 -0.91
CA PHE A 48 2.44 15.94 -0.89
C PHE A 48 2.99 14.56 -1.30
N VAL A 49 2.44 13.46 -0.80
CA VAL A 49 2.82 12.10 -1.21
C VAL A 49 2.60 11.88 -2.70
N ARG A 50 1.45 12.33 -3.24
CA ARG A 50 1.20 12.31 -4.70
C ARG A 50 2.27 13.07 -5.49
N PHE A 51 2.70 14.23 -4.99
CA PHE A 51 3.77 15.01 -5.61
C PHE A 51 5.11 14.24 -5.57
N ILE A 52 5.45 13.63 -4.45
CA ILE A 52 6.65 12.77 -4.34
C ILE A 52 6.60 11.60 -5.32
N HIS A 53 5.45 10.93 -5.48
CA HIS A 53 5.28 9.87 -6.47
C HIS A 53 5.55 10.38 -7.89
N SER A 54 5.12 11.59 -8.22
CA SER A 54 5.39 12.21 -9.53
C SER A 54 6.87 12.49 -9.74
N LEU A 55 7.57 12.98 -8.73
CA LEU A 55 9.03 13.21 -8.78
C LEU A 55 9.80 11.89 -8.96
N VAL A 56 9.46 10.88 -8.18
CA VAL A 56 10.09 9.55 -8.28
C VAL A 56 9.84 8.95 -9.66
N ARG A 57 8.61 9.02 -10.16
CA ARG A 57 8.28 8.57 -11.52
C ARG A 57 9.16 9.25 -12.57
N HIS A 58 9.25 10.57 -12.50
CA HIS A 58 10.05 11.35 -13.44
C HIS A 58 11.55 11.00 -13.38
N GLN A 59 12.10 10.80 -12.19
CA GLN A 59 13.50 10.41 -12.02
C GLN A 59 13.76 8.99 -12.56
N LEU A 60 12.88 8.04 -12.27
CA LEU A 60 13.03 6.67 -12.71
C LEU A 60 12.90 6.55 -14.24
N GLN A 61 11.96 7.27 -14.86
CA GLN A 61 11.82 7.30 -16.33
C GLN A 61 13.06 7.80 -17.05
N LYS A 62 13.88 8.61 -16.41
CA LYS A 62 15.14 9.12 -16.96
C LYS A 62 16.34 8.22 -16.62
N SER A 63 16.15 7.25 -15.76
CA SER A 63 17.23 6.37 -15.30
C SER A 63 17.43 5.23 -16.29
N GLU A 64 18.67 5.00 -16.72
CA GLU A 64 19.06 3.83 -17.51
C GLU A 64 18.82 2.49 -16.78
N LYS A 65 18.59 2.53 -15.46
CA LYS A 65 18.28 1.35 -14.65
C LYS A 65 16.82 0.93 -14.71
N TRP A 66 15.95 1.77 -15.29
CA TRP A 66 14.53 1.46 -15.40
C TRP A 66 14.21 0.83 -16.74
N ASP A 67 13.80 -0.41 -16.71
CA ASP A 67 13.38 -1.15 -17.90
C ASP A 67 11.88 -0.94 -18.15
N THR A 68 11.56 0.00 -19.01
CA THR A 68 10.17 0.34 -19.37
C THR A 68 9.47 -0.78 -20.14
N GLU A 69 10.19 -1.59 -20.91
CA GLU A 69 9.61 -2.70 -21.68
C GLU A 69 9.14 -3.81 -20.74
N THR A 70 9.95 -4.15 -19.73
CA THR A 70 9.62 -5.19 -18.76
C THR A 70 8.69 -4.70 -17.66
N TRP A 71 8.85 -3.47 -17.15
CA TRP A 71 8.17 -2.99 -15.93
C TRP A 71 7.08 -1.98 -16.19
N GLY A 72 6.93 -1.50 -17.44
CA GLY A 72 6.02 -0.41 -17.77
C GLY A 72 6.45 0.92 -17.15
N LEU A 73 5.52 1.85 -17.01
CA LEU A 73 5.79 3.14 -16.35
C LEU A 73 5.96 2.95 -14.84
N PRO A 74 6.93 3.62 -14.19
CA PRO A 74 7.08 3.56 -12.73
C PRO A 74 5.88 4.19 -12.04
N ILE A 75 5.43 3.56 -10.96
CA ILE A 75 4.27 4.03 -10.15
C ILE A 75 3.05 4.31 -11.06
N ASN A 76 2.74 3.37 -11.93
CA ASN A 76 1.63 3.49 -12.89
C ASN A 76 0.26 3.35 -12.21
N GLN A 77 -0.82 3.49 -12.97
CA GLN A 77 -2.20 3.42 -12.45
C GLN A 77 -2.53 2.06 -11.85
N TYR A 78 -2.04 0.97 -12.47
CA TYR A 78 -2.22 -0.38 -11.93
C TYR A 78 -1.55 -0.53 -10.56
N ASP A 79 -0.29 -0.10 -10.40
CA ASP A 79 0.45 -0.17 -9.13
C ASP A 79 -0.26 0.63 -8.03
N GLN A 80 -0.76 1.82 -8.36
CA GLN A 80 -1.48 2.66 -7.40
C GLN A 80 -2.84 2.07 -7.03
N ALA A 81 -3.58 1.53 -7.99
CA ALA A 81 -4.86 0.87 -7.74
C ALA A 81 -4.68 -0.40 -6.87
N MET A 82 -3.64 -1.21 -7.15
CA MET A 82 -3.28 -2.35 -6.28
C MET A 82 -3.00 -1.91 -4.85
N THR A 83 -2.25 -0.83 -4.67
CA THR A 83 -1.96 -0.29 -3.34
C THR A 83 -3.23 0.18 -2.64
N ASN A 84 -4.13 0.86 -3.36
CA ASN A 84 -5.41 1.30 -2.82
C ASN A 84 -6.28 0.11 -2.37
N ILE A 85 -6.37 -0.95 -3.18
CA ILE A 85 -7.08 -2.19 -2.82
C ILE A 85 -6.42 -2.90 -1.64
N ALA A 86 -5.09 -2.87 -1.52
CA ALA A 86 -4.39 -3.45 -0.38
C ALA A 86 -4.76 -2.73 0.93
N PHE A 87 -4.94 -1.41 0.89
CA PHE A 87 -5.36 -0.62 2.05
C PHE A 87 -6.87 -0.67 2.32
N SER A 88 -7.69 -1.09 1.39
CA SER A 88 -9.15 -1.19 1.54
C SER A 88 -9.62 -2.65 1.60
N GLY A 89 -9.74 -3.32 0.48
CA GLY A 89 -10.30 -4.68 0.38
C GLY A 89 -9.53 -5.72 1.19
N VAL A 90 -8.19 -5.70 1.14
CA VAL A 90 -7.37 -6.67 1.91
C VAL A 90 -7.50 -6.42 3.42
N VAL A 91 -7.64 -5.17 3.86
CA VAL A 91 -7.88 -4.86 5.27
C VAL A 91 -9.22 -5.42 5.73
N LEU A 92 -10.29 -5.31 4.93
CA LEU A 92 -11.60 -5.92 5.24
C LEU A 92 -11.50 -7.44 5.39
N ILE A 93 -10.71 -8.11 4.54
CA ILE A 93 -10.44 -9.55 4.68
C ILE A 93 -9.72 -9.82 6.01
N GLY A 94 -8.70 -9.05 6.31
CA GLY A 94 -7.89 -9.21 7.52
C GLY A 94 -8.70 -9.06 8.80
N ILE A 95 -9.55 -8.03 8.92
CA ILE A 95 -10.39 -7.83 10.11
C ILE A 95 -11.44 -8.92 10.27
N ARG A 96 -12.00 -9.43 9.17
CA ARG A 96 -12.91 -10.59 9.22
C ARG A 96 -12.21 -11.88 9.65
N ALA A 97 -10.99 -12.09 9.20
CA ALA A 97 -10.16 -13.22 9.66
C ALA A 97 -9.84 -13.14 11.17
N LEU A 98 -9.83 -11.94 11.75
CA LEU A 98 -9.71 -11.71 13.19
C LEU A 98 -11.05 -11.83 13.94
N GLY A 99 -12.15 -12.20 13.26
CA GLY A 99 -13.48 -12.36 13.86
C GLY A 99 -14.26 -11.07 13.99
N ILE A 100 -13.83 -9.97 13.36
CA ILE A 100 -14.55 -8.69 13.35
C ILE A 100 -15.35 -8.60 12.05
N PHE A 101 -16.66 -8.51 12.14
CA PHE A 101 -17.56 -8.48 11.00
C PHE A 101 -18.28 -7.12 10.92
N PRO A 102 -17.74 -6.17 10.15
CA PRO A 102 -18.39 -4.88 9.94
C PRO A 102 -19.72 -5.06 9.19
N SER A 103 -20.69 -4.20 9.51
CA SER A 103 -21.96 -4.12 8.80
C SER A 103 -21.76 -3.69 7.33
N ALA A 104 -22.74 -3.94 6.47
CA ALA A 104 -22.70 -3.51 5.08
C ALA A 104 -22.47 -1.99 4.96
N GLN A 105 -23.12 -1.19 5.81
CA GLN A 105 -22.96 0.26 5.82
C GLN A 105 -21.54 0.69 6.22
N GLU A 106 -20.92 0.02 7.18
CA GLU A 106 -19.51 0.30 7.56
C GLU A 106 -18.55 -0.07 6.43
N VAL A 107 -18.79 -1.21 5.76
CA VAL A 107 -18.01 -1.63 4.58
C VAL A 107 -18.11 -0.61 3.47
N ASP A 108 -19.33 -0.17 3.11
CA ASP A 108 -19.53 0.83 2.07
C ASP A 108 -18.88 2.16 2.41
N SER A 109 -19.03 2.62 3.65
CA SER A 109 -18.37 3.85 4.13
C SER A 109 -16.86 3.77 4.06
N PHE A 110 -16.29 2.62 4.44
CA PHE A 110 -14.85 2.37 4.37
C PHE A 110 -14.33 2.35 2.93
N LEU A 111 -15.05 1.72 2.01
CA LEU A 111 -14.68 1.69 0.59
C LEU A 111 -14.78 3.07 -0.05
N HIS A 112 -15.83 3.84 0.24
CA HIS A 112 -15.97 5.23 -0.19
C HIS A 112 -14.83 6.12 0.30
N PHE A 113 -14.44 5.96 1.56
CA PHE A 113 -13.28 6.65 2.12
C PHE A 113 -12.01 6.34 1.32
N TRP A 114 -11.73 5.06 1.03
CA TRP A 114 -10.55 4.67 0.27
C TRP A 114 -10.65 5.04 -1.22
N LYS A 115 -11.85 5.07 -1.78
CA LYS A 115 -12.08 5.62 -3.13
C LYS A 115 -11.61 7.08 -3.19
N TYR A 116 -12.02 7.90 -2.21
CA TYR A 116 -11.62 9.29 -2.14
C TYR A 116 -10.10 9.45 -1.91
N ALA A 117 -9.52 8.67 -1.00
CA ALA A 117 -8.08 8.65 -0.76
C ALA A 117 -7.29 8.32 -2.04
N GLY A 118 -7.71 7.29 -2.77
CA GLY A 118 -7.12 6.89 -4.05
C GLY A 118 -7.21 7.98 -5.10
N TRP A 119 -8.36 8.64 -5.22
CA TRP A 119 -8.56 9.76 -6.13
C TRP A 119 -7.62 10.94 -5.78
N LEU A 120 -7.49 11.30 -4.52
CA LEU A 120 -6.53 12.31 -4.08
C LEU A 120 -5.09 11.93 -4.43
N MET A 121 -4.73 10.65 -4.29
CA MET A 121 -3.41 10.12 -4.66
C MET A 121 -3.17 10.11 -6.17
N GLY A 122 -4.21 10.34 -6.98
CA GLY A 122 -4.13 10.42 -8.43
C GLY A 122 -4.44 9.12 -9.16
N VAL A 123 -5.15 8.21 -8.53
CA VAL A 123 -5.73 7.05 -9.19
C VAL A 123 -6.93 7.50 -10.03
N GLU A 124 -6.98 7.08 -11.30
CA GLU A 124 -8.11 7.35 -12.17
C GLU A 124 -9.36 6.63 -11.65
N GLU A 125 -10.51 7.29 -11.75
CA GLU A 125 -11.77 6.81 -11.18
C GLU A 125 -12.16 5.40 -11.66
N LYS A 126 -11.88 5.07 -12.92
CA LYS A 126 -12.14 3.72 -13.48
C LYS A 126 -11.41 2.57 -12.76
N TRP A 127 -10.37 2.87 -11.97
CA TRP A 127 -9.61 1.92 -11.17
C TRP A 127 -10.04 1.90 -9.69
N LEU A 128 -10.93 2.81 -9.30
CA LEU A 128 -11.45 2.91 -7.94
C LEU A 128 -12.78 2.17 -7.84
N VAL A 129 -12.97 1.44 -6.75
CA VAL A 129 -14.15 0.60 -6.58
C VAL A 129 -15.25 1.33 -5.80
N ASP A 130 -16.50 1.09 -6.17
CA ASP A 130 -17.67 1.68 -5.52
C ASP A 130 -18.25 0.79 -4.42
N ASN A 131 -17.99 -0.52 -4.50
CA ASN A 131 -18.55 -1.50 -3.59
C ASN A 131 -17.61 -2.71 -3.45
N GLU A 132 -17.89 -3.55 -2.48
CA GLU A 132 -17.06 -4.71 -2.17
C GLU A 132 -17.01 -5.74 -3.31
N ALA A 133 -18.10 -5.96 -4.02
CA ALA A 133 -18.15 -6.92 -5.12
C ALA A 133 -17.20 -6.52 -6.26
N ASP A 134 -17.13 -5.25 -6.58
CA ASP A 134 -16.20 -4.74 -7.59
C ASP A 134 -14.76 -4.75 -7.08
N GLY A 135 -14.56 -4.51 -5.78
CA GLY A 135 -13.26 -4.71 -5.13
C GLY A 135 -12.75 -6.15 -5.28
N TRP A 136 -13.59 -7.14 -5.03
CA TRP A 136 -13.26 -8.55 -5.22
C TRP A 136 -12.91 -8.89 -6.67
N LYS A 137 -13.69 -8.40 -7.64
CA LYS A 137 -13.41 -8.60 -9.07
C LYS A 137 -12.07 -7.98 -9.46
N LEU A 138 -11.80 -6.74 -9.01
CA LEU A 138 -10.55 -6.06 -9.31
C LEU A 138 -9.36 -6.81 -8.71
N MET A 139 -9.44 -7.23 -7.45
CA MET A 139 -8.41 -8.05 -6.79
C MET A 139 -8.15 -9.35 -7.56
N TYR A 140 -9.21 -10.05 -7.96
CA TYR A 140 -9.09 -11.28 -8.73
C TYR A 140 -8.32 -11.06 -10.03
N TRP A 141 -8.72 -10.08 -10.84
CA TRP A 141 -8.02 -9.78 -12.10
C TRP A 141 -6.59 -9.30 -11.89
N MET A 142 -6.34 -8.53 -10.84
CA MET A 142 -4.99 -8.08 -10.50
C MET A 142 -4.06 -9.23 -10.14
N GLN A 143 -4.55 -10.30 -9.51
CA GLN A 143 -3.76 -11.49 -9.22
C GLN A 143 -3.25 -12.18 -10.51
N PHE A 144 -4.09 -12.25 -11.55
CA PHE A 144 -3.69 -12.83 -12.82
C PHE A 144 -2.79 -11.93 -13.68
N ALA A 145 -2.99 -10.62 -13.57
CA ALA A 145 -2.19 -9.64 -14.29
C ALA A 145 -0.84 -9.37 -13.60
N HIS A 146 -0.68 -9.75 -12.32
CA HIS A 146 0.54 -9.51 -11.58
C HIS A 146 1.67 -10.45 -12.05
N PRO A 147 2.84 -9.91 -12.43
CA PRO A 147 3.96 -10.75 -12.79
C PRO A 147 4.41 -11.59 -11.59
N GLN A 148 5.05 -12.72 -11.89
CA GLN A 148 5.61 -13.58 -10.84
C GLN A 148 6.57 -12.80 -9.92
N SER A 149 6.65 -13.24 -8.67
CA SER A 149 7.56 -12.65 -7.68
C SER A 149 9.00 -12.71 -8.18
N ASP A 150 9.67 -11.58 -8.14
CA ASP A 150 11.06 -11.40 -8.52
C ASP A 150 11.96 -11.22 -7.28
N GLU A 151 13.26 -11.05 -7.50
CA GLU A 151 14.22 -10.79 -6.42
C GLU A 151 13.89 -9.54 -5.60
N SER A 152 13.21 -8.55 -6.20
CA SER A 152 12.76 -7.34 -5.49
C SER A 152 11.71 -7.66 -4.45
N SER A 153 10.78 -8.57 -4.76
CA SER A 153 9.73 -9.05 -3.85
C SER A 153 10.32 -9.83 -2.68
N VAL A 154 11.30 -10.71 -2.96
CA VAL A 154 12.03 -11.45 -1.93
C VAL A 154 12.82 -10.50 -1.01
N SER A 155 13.52 -9.53 -1.59
CA SER A 155 14.29 -8.53 -0.84
C SER A 155 13.39 -7.64 0.04
N LEU A 156 12.22 -7.25 -0.46
CA LEU A 156 11.22 -6.50 0.31
C LEU A 156 10.71 -7.33 1.49
N GLY A 157 10.27 -8.56 1.24
CA GLY A 157 9.79 -9.47 2.28
C GLY A 157 10.85 -9.71 3.36
N ALA A 158 12.11 -9.94 2.97
CA ALA A 158 13.22 -10.12 3.90
C ALA A 158 13.50 -8.85 4.73
N SER A 159 13.40 -7.66 4.13
CA SER A 159 13.60 -6.39 4.83
C SER A 159 12.48 -6.12 5.84
N LEU A 160 11.23 -6.35 5.46
CA LEU A 160 10.07 -6.19 6.33
C LEU A 160 10.05 -7.20 7.48
N SER A 161 10.48 -8.45 7.22
CA SER A 161 10.54 -9.49 8.26
C SER A 161 11.60 -9.22 9.32
N LYS A 162 12.68 -8.51 8.98
CA LYS A 162 13.76 -8.13 9.92
C LYS A 162 13.43 -6.90 10.75
N GLU A 163 12.56 -6.03 10.28
CA GLU A 163 12.24 -4.75 10.91
C GLU A 163 11.87 -4.88 12.40
N PRO A 164 11.03 -5.84 12.85
CA PRO A 164 10.71 -6.01 14.27
C PRO A 164 11.89 -6.30 15.17
N PHE A 165 12.95 -6.94 14.63
CA PHE A 165 14.15 -7.30 15.39
C PHE A 165 15.10 -6.12 15.60
N GLU A 166 14.97 -5.08 14.79
CA GLU A 166 15.80 -3.87 14.86
C GLU A 166 15.26 -2.83 15.84
N ARG A 167 14.02 -2.99 16.34
CA ARG A 167 13.37 -2.06 17.28
C ARG A 167 13.60 -2.41 18.73
N LYS A 168 13.47 -1.40 19.61
CA LYS A 168 13.67 -1.51 21.08
C LYS A 168 12.85 -2.64 21.73
N TYR A 169 11.69 -2.99 21.19
CA TYR A 169 10.80 -4.05 21.69
C TYR A 169 10.75 -5.26 20.76
N ARG A 170 11.87 -5.59 20.12
CA ARG A 170 12.02 -6.63 19.11
C ARG A 170 11.41 -7.99 19.49
N TYR A 171 11.59 -8.43 20.75
CA TYR A 171 11.13 -9.76 21.19
C TYR A 171 9.59 -9.86 21.23
N LEU A 172 8.89 -8.84 21.74
CA LEU A 172 7.43 -8.80 21.77
C LEU A 172 6.82 -8.81 20.36
N ARG A 173 7.40 -8.01 19.46
CA ARG A 173 6.94 -7.94 18.06
C ARG A 173 7.22 -9.20 17.28
N SER A 174 8.40 -9.81 17.45
CA SER A 174 8.71 -11.08 16.80
C SER A 174 7.82 -12.22 17.30
N PHE A 175 7.41 -12.20 18.57
CA PHE A 175 6.47 -13.16 19.12
C PHE A 175 5.07 -12.99 18.52
N GLN A 176 4.57 -11.74 18.40
CA GLN A 176 3.31 -11.43 17.74
C GLN A 176 3.28 -11.84 16.27
N GLN A 177 4.36 -11.59 15.53
CA GLN A 177 4.49 -12.04 14.14
C GLN A 177 4.54 -13.56 14.00
N LYS A 178 5.25 -14.26 14.91
CA LYS A 178 5.29 -15.73 14.90
C LYS A 178 3.94 -16.34 15.23
N LEU A 179 3.16 -15.71 16.12
CA LEU A 179 1.79 -16.13 16.41
C LEU A 179 0.88 -15.92 15.19
N ALA A 180 0.93 -14.76 14.56
CA ALA A 180 0.17 -14.48 13.34
C ALA A 180 0.53 -15.47 12.21
N TYR A 181 1.81 -15.73 11.99
CA TYR A 181 2.27 -16.68 10.96
C TYR A 181 1.79 -18.12 11.21
N LYS A 182 1.79 -18.57 12.50
CA LYS A 182 1.27 -19.91 12.86
C LYS A 182 -0.24 -20.08 12.73
N GLN A 183 -0.99 -19.00 12.72
CA GLN A 183 -2.45 -19.03 12.53
C GLN A 183 -2.86 -19.11 11.06
N HIS A 184 -1.93 -18.93 10.13
CA HIS A 184 -2.16 -18.96 8.68
C HIS A 184 -1.57 -20.20 7.99
N LEU A 185 -1.03 -21.17 8.76
CA LEU A 185 -0.67 -22.52 8.34
C LEU A 185 -1.69 -23.55 8.85
#